data_e4b8ea4d188a23e190ca627d2df61de2
#
_entry.id   e4b8ea4d188a23e190ca627d2df61de2
#
_cell.length_a   1.000
_cell.length_b   1.000
_cell.length_c   1.000
_cell.angle_alpha   90.00
_cell.angle_beta   90.00
_cell.angle_gamma   90.00
#
_symmetry.space_group_name_H-M   'P 1'
#
loop_
_entity.id
_entity.type
_entity.pdbx_description
1 polymer ?
#
loop_
_entity_poly.entity_id
_entity_poly.type
_entity_poly.pdbx_seq_one_letter_code
_entity_poly.pdbx_strand_id
1 'polypeptide(L)'
;MSNLNYDFSIVGGGIVGLATAYKLQIKYPNLKILVLEKESKLAQHQTGRNSGVLHSGLYYKPNSLKANNCVKGREQLVNYAIENNINHDVCGKIVVAVNEVQCDYLNKLKINGEKNSLSGLQILNKKEFQSIEPYADGVSALWVPQSGIINYEEVTNSLAKNIVSVNKKSKILTKCKLLNYSNQNLQTNRGDFFSKHIIFCGGLFSDRLASSEVKSLDLQIVGFRGDYFKLKNSAKHMVKNLIYPVPNPKFPFLGVHFTRMINGDIECGPNAVFTFKREGYKKTDFNLKDTLQALSFSGTRKLFINNWKFGLNEY
;
A
#
# COMPACT_ATOMS: atom_id res chain seq x y z
N MET A 1 -28.35 -4.64 -27.95
CA MET A 1 -27.02 -4.82 -27.31
C MET A 1 -27.21 -5.88 -26.22
N SER A 2 -26.53 -7.02 -26.27
CA SER A 2 -26.65 -8.07 -25.27
C SER A 2 -26.13 -7.49 -23.95
N ASN A 3 -27.00 -7.35 -22.95
CA ASN A 3 -26.61 -6.98 -21.60
C ASN A 3 -25.56 -8.00 -21.12
N LEU A 4 -24.31 -7.56 -21.02
CA LEU A 4 -23.22 -8.39 -20.53
C LEU A 4 -23.42 -8.58 -19.03
N ASN A 5 -24.02 -9.72 -18.65
CA ASN A 5 -24.33 -10.04 -17.26
C ASN A 5 -23.12 -10.68 -16.57
N TYR A 6 -22.71 -10.12 -15.45
CA TYR A 6 -21.68 -10.63 -14.56
C TYR A 6 -22.26 -11.00 -13.20
N ASP A 7 -21.64 -11.96 -12.54
CA ASP A 7 -22.03 -12.32 -11.17
C ASP A 7 -21.46 -11.30 -10.19
N PHE A 8 -20.20 -10.89 -10.39
CA PHE A 8 -19.54 -9.84 -9.64
C PHE A 8 -18.86 -8.83 -10.56
N SER A 9 -19.02 -7.55 -10.22
CA SER A 9 -18.21 -6.48 -10.80
C SER A 9 -17.37 -5.81 -9.70
N ILE A 10 -16.09 -5.62 -9.98
CA ILE A 10 -15.14 -5.00 -9.07
C ILE A 10 -14.67 -3.69 -9.70
N VAL A 11 -14.88 -2.58 -9.00
CA VAL A 11 -14.53 -1.25 -9.46
C VAL A 11 -13.19 -0.84 -8.85
N GLY A 12 -12.14 -0.86 -9.65
CA GLY A 12 -10.75 -0.57 -9.30
C GLY A 12 -9.80 -1.72 -9.61
N GLY A 13 -8.86 -1.49 -10.54
CA GLY A 13 -7.83 -2.44 -10.99
C GLY A 13 -6.51 -2.33 -10.20
N GLY A 14 -6.58 -1.87 -8.95
CA GLY A 14 -5.47 -1.95 -8.00
C GLY A 14 -5.38 -3.32 -7.32
N ILE A 15 -4.34 -3.52 -6.49
CA ILE A 15 -4.08 -4.82 -5.85
C ILE A 15 -5.25 -5.32 -5.00
N VAL A 16 -5.98 -4.44 -4.30
CA VAL A 16 -7.14 -4.82 -3.48
C VAL A 16 -8.25 -5.38 -4.36
N GLY A 17 -8.59 -4.70 -5.47
CA GLY A 17 -9.62 -5.17 -6.40
C GLY A 17 -9.24 -6.47 -7.07
N LEU A 18 -8.00 -6.59 -7.57
CA LEU A 18 -7.54 -7.80 -8.25
C LEU A 18 -7.38 -8.99 -7.29
N ALA A 19 -6.91 -8.77 -6.06
CA ALA A 19 -6.84 -9.83 -5.05
C ALA A 19 -8.24 -10.31 -4.64
N THR A 20 -9.20 -9.40 -4.51
CA THR A 20 -10.61 -9.75 -4.24
C THR A 20 -11.19 -10.57 -5.39
N ALA A 21 -11.02 -10.11 -6.64
CA ALA A 21 -11.47 -10.85 -7.83
C ALA A 21 -10.83 -12.24 -7.91
N TYR A 22 -9.53 -12.33 -7.70
CA TYR A 22 -8.78 -13.58 -7.73
C TYR A 22 -9.28 -14.57 -6.67
N LYS A 23 -9.42 -14.13 -5.41
CA LYS A 23 -9.93 -15.01 -4.33
C LYS A 23 -11.35 -15.50 -4.60
N LEU A 24 -12.23 -14.65 -5.14
CA LEU A 24 -13.57 -15.04 -5.58
C LEU A 24 -13.50 -16.06 -6.73
N GLN A 25 -12.65 -15.82 -7.73
CA GLN A 25 -12.55 -16.68 -8.90
C GLN A 25 -12.00 -18.07 -8.55
N ILE A 26 -10.99 -18.15 -7.68
CA ILE A 26 -10.44 -19.44 -7.23
C ILE A 26 -11.49 -20.21 -6.39
N LYS A 27 -12.18 -19.51 -5.49
CA LYS A 27 -13.18 -20.15 -4.63
C LYS A 27 -14.42 -20.60 -5.41
N TYR A 28 -14.79 -19.86 -6.46
CA TYR A 28 -15.97 -20.10 -7.28
C TYR A 28 -15.60 -20.00 -8.78
N PRO A 29 -15.02 -21.05 -9.37
CA PRO A 29 -14.47 -21.01 -10.73
C PRO A 29 -15.46 -20.64 -11.83
N ASN A 30 -16.74 -20.93 -11.62
CA ASN A 30 -17.78 -20.67 -12.62
C ASN A 30 -18.33 -19.25 -12.63
N LEU A 31 -17.97 -18.41 -11.66
CA LEU A 31 -18.41 -17.00 -11.60
C LEU A 31 -17.85 -16.21 -12.80
N LYS A 32 -18.69 -15.38 -13.38
CA LYS A 32 -18.30 -14.37 -14.36
C LYS A 32 -17.97 -13.09 -13.62
N ILE A 33 -16.69 -12.74 -13.58
CA ILE A 33 -16.20 -11.56 -12.88
C ILE A 33 -15.80 -10.47 -13.88
N LEU A 34 -16.23 -9.24 -13.62
CA LEU A 34 -15.80 -8.05 -14.33
C LEU A 34 -14.94 -7.17 -13.41
N VAL A 35 -13.77 -6.77 -13.88
CA VAL A 35 -12.97 -5.73 -13.20
C VAL A 35 -12.94 -4.50 -14.08
N LEU A 36 -13.32 -3.34 -13.54
CA LEU A 36 -13.31 -2.04 -14.20
C LEU A 36 -12.15 -1.21 -13.67
N GLU A 37 -11.25 -0.77 -14.57
CA GLU A 37 -10.16 0.15 -14.25
C GLU A 37 -10.25 1.40 -15.15
N LYS A 38 -10.29 2.59 -14.53
CA LYS A 38 -10.40 3.87 -15.24
C LYS A 38 -9.16 4.23 -16.05
N GLU A 39 -8.00 3.78 -15.58
CA GLU A 39 -6.72 4.08 -16.20
C GLU A 39 -6.41 3.14 -17.38
N SER A 40 -5.37 3.48 -18.13
CA SER A 40 -4.92 2.69 -19.29
C SER A 40 -4.22 1.40 -18.91
N LYS A 41 -3.73 1.30 -17.67
CA LYS A 41 -3.03 0.15 -17.11
C LYS A 41 -3.53 -0.14 -15.70
N LEU A 42 -3.36 -1.37 -15.24
CA LEU A 42 -3.55 -1.75 -13.85
C LEU A 42 -2.49 -1.13 -12.95
N ALA A 43 -2.74 -1.06 -11.66
CA ALA A 43 -1.78 -0.62 -10.65
C ALA A 43 -1.22 0.80 -10.81
N GLN A 44 -1.87 1.71 -11.51
CA GLN A 44 -1.32 3.04 -11.84
C GLN A 44 -1.23 4.01 -10.65
N HIS A 45 -1.99 3.75 -9.58
CA HIS A 45 -2.03 4.60 -8.38
C HIS A 45 -1.26 3.98 -7.22
N GLN A 46 -1.81 3.93 -6.01
CA GLN A 46 -1.12 3.49 -4.79
C GLN A 46 -0.41 2.13 -4.93
N THR A 47 -0.97 1.21 -5.72
CA THR A 47 -0.38 -0.11 -5.96
C THR A 47 0.95 -0.07 -6.71
N GLY A 48 1.10 0.81 -7.70
CA GLY A 48 2.35 0.98 -8.45
C GLY A 48 3.20 2.16 -7.96
N ARG A 49 2.76 2.88 -6.90
CA ARG A 49 3.42 4.08 -6.37
C ARG A 49 3.64 3.93 -4.87
N ASN A 50 4.41 2.93 -4.51
CA ASN A 50 4.78 2.61 -3.13
C ASN A 50 6.23 2.10 -3.11
N SER A 51 6.78 1.96 -1.91
CA SER A 51 8.15 1.51 -1.70
C SER A 51 8.40 0.01 -1.94
N GLY A 52 7.39 -0.75 -2.35
CA GLY A 52 7.53 -2.19 -2.65
C GLY A 52 7.81 -3.08 -1.43
N VAL A 53 7.62 -2.59 -0.21
CA VAL A 53 8.00 -3.31 1.00
C VAL A 53 6.99 -4.39 1.36
N LEU A 54 7.48 -5.60 1.60
CA LEU A 54 6.79 -6.70 2.28
C LEU A 54 6.91 -6.49 3.79
N HIS A 55 5.88 -5.88 4.39
CA HIS A 55 5.86 -5.62 5.82
C HIS A 55 5.68 -6.90 6.62
N SER A 56 6.45 -7.04 7.71
CA SER A 56 6.39 -8.21 8.60
C SER A 56 5.22 -8.21 9.58
N GLY A 57 4.66 -7.04 9.92
CA GLY A 57 3.66 -6.90 10.98
C GLY A 57 4.23 -6.45 12.33
N LEU A 58 5.52 -6.11 12.40
CA LEU A 58 6.25 -5.72 13.61
C LEU A 58 5.56 -4.65 14.45
N TYR A 59 5.04 -3.60 13.79
CA TYR A 59 4.50 -2.40 14.45
C TYR A 59 3.04 -2.50 14.88
N TYR A 60 2.32 -3.55 14.46
CA TYR A 60 0.90 -3.64 14.71
C TYR A 60 0.59 -4.21 16.07
N LYS A 61 -0.48 -3.70 16.70
CA LYS A 61 -0.94 -4.21 18.00
C LYS A 61 -1.22 -5.72 17.90
N PRO A 62 -0.64 -6.55 18.77
CA PRO A 62 -0.88 -7.98 18.78
C PRO A 62 -2.37 -8.32 18.86
N ASN A 63 -2.75 -9.41 18.20
CA ASN A 63 -4.13 -9.90 18.10
C ASN A 63 -5.11 -8.96 17.35
N SER A 64 -4.63 -7.83 16.81
CA SER A 64 -5.47 -7.01 15.93
C SER A 64 -5.67 -7.67 14.57
N LEU A 65 -6.81 -7.39 13.92
CA LEU A 65 -7.05 -7.83 12.53
C LEU A 65 -5.92 -7.39 11.59
N LYS A 66 -5.36 -6.20 11.83
CA LYS A 66 -4.25 -5.66 11.04
C LYS A 66 -2.97 -6.47 11.21
N ALA A 67 -2.62 -6.89 12.43
CA ALA A 67 -1.46 -7.75 12.69
C ALA A 67 -1.65 -9.13 12.03
N ASN A 68 -2.77 -9.78 12.30
CA ASN A 68 -3.07 -11.12 11.79
C ASN A 68 -3.11 -11.14 10.25
N ASN A 69 -3.76 -10.14 9.63
CA ASN A 69 -3.82 -10.04 8.17
C ASN A 69 -2.44 -9.72 7.55
N CYS A 70 -1.61 -8.94 8.23
CA CYS A 70 -0.27 -8.63 7.72
C CYS A 70 0.61 -9.89 7.70
N VAL A 71 0.65 -10.65 8.80
CA VAL A 71 1.49 -11.87 8.89
C VAL A 71 1.04 -12.92 7.88
N LYS A 72 -0.25 -13.31 7.93
CA LYS A 72 -0.82 -14.28 7.01
C LYS A 72 -0.76 -13.84 5.55
N GLY A 73 -1.04 -12.55 5.31
CA GLY A 73 -1.03 -11.97 3.96
C GLY A 73 0.37 -11.94 3.36
N ARG A 74 1.40 -11.63 4.16
CA ARG A 74 2.79 -11.71 3.73
C ARG A 74 3.17 -13.12 3.29
N GLU A 75 2.87 -14.13 4.11
CA GLU A 75 3.17 -15.53 3.80
C GLU A 75 2.47 -15.98 2.50
N GLN A 76 1.18 -15.68 2.37
CA GLN A 76 0.42 -15.98 1.16
C GLN A 76 0.97 -15.23 -0.07
N LEU A 77 1.41 -13.98 0.11
CA LEU A 77 1.94 -13.18 -0.99
C LEU A 77 3.32 -13.67 -1.44
N VAL A 78 4.19 -14.06 -0.52
CA VAL A 78 5.50 -14.66 -0.85
C VAL A 78 5.32 -15.99 -1.58
N ASN A 79 4.45 -16.88 -1.10
CA ASN A 79 4.14 -18.14 -1.77
C ASN A 79 3.57 -17.89 -3.18
N TYR A 80 2.63 -16.97 -3.30
CA TYR A 80 2.07 -16.56 -4.58
C TYR A 80 3.15 -16.03 -5.54
N ALA A 81 4.09 -15.24 -5.02
CA ALA A 81 5.19 -14.70 -5.82
C ALA A 81 6.13 -15.80 -6.33
N ILE A 82 6.45 -16.79 -5.50
CA ILE A 82 7.24 -17.98 -5.88
C ILE A 82 6.50 -18.76 -6.97
N GLU A 83 5.25 -19.11 -6.75
CA GLU A 83 4.42 -19.90 -7.69
C GLU A 83 4.24 -19.22 -9.05
N ASN A 84 4.27 -17.90 -9.10
CA ASN A 84 4.03 -17.11 -10.30
C ASN A 84 5.28 -16.41 -10.86
N ASN A 85 6.47 -16.74 -10.37
CA ASN A 85 7.76 -16.17 -10.80
C ASN A 85 7.78 -14.63 -10.75
N ILE A 86 7.23 -14.05 -9.67
CA ILE A 86 7.20 -12.61 -9.44
C ILE A 86 8.47 -12.19 -8.69
N ASN A 87 9.09 -11.11 -9.15
CA ASN A 87 10.30 -10.58 -8.54
C ASN A 87 10.05 -10.14 -7.09
N HIS A 88 10.71 -10.79 -6.14
CA HIS A 88 10.67 -10.49 -4.72
C HIS A 88 11.96 -10.92 -4.04
N ASP A 89 12.23 -10.35 -2.86
CA ASP A 89 13.36 -10.73 -2.03
C ASP A 89 13.02 -10.51 -0.56
N VAL A 90 13.08 -11.56 0.25
CA VAL A 90 12.90 -11.49 1.71
C VAL A 90 14.25 -11.14 2.34
N CYS A 91 14.71 -9.94 2.07
CA CYS A 91 16.05 -9.46 2.40
C CYS A 91 16.26 -9.09 3.88
N GLY A 92 15.17 -8.95 4.64
CA GLY A 92 15.24 -8.49 6.01
C GLY A 92 15.26 -6.97 6.14
N LYS A 93 15.19 -6.53 7.40
CA LYS A 93 15.17 -5.11 7.79
C LYS A 93 15.90 -4.90 9.11
N ILE A 94 16.65 -3.81 9.23
CA ILE A 94 17.09 -3.29 10.54
C ILE A 94 16.24 -2.10 10.95
N VAL A 95 15.89 -2.04 12.25
CA VAL A 95 15.30 -0.84 12.88
C VAL A 95 16.36 -0.29 13.81
N VAL A 96 16.90 0.90 13.50
CA VAL A 96 18.08 1.46 14.19
C VAL A 96 17.67 2.43 15.26
N ALA A 97 18.22 2.26 16.47
CA ALA A 97 18.20 3.22 17.56
C ALA A 97 19.45 4.09 17.50
N VAL A 98 19.26 5.41 17.48
CA VAL A 98 20.35 6.40 17.41
C VAL A 98 20.77 6.93 18.80
N ASN A 99 20.06 6.55 19.86
CA ASN A 99 20.37 6.88 21.24
C ASN A 99 19.81 5.84 22.20
N GLU A 100 20.24 5.87 23.46
CA GLU A 100 19.85 4.90 24.50
C GLU A 100 18.33 4.89 24.78
N VAL A 101 17.66 6.03 24.71
CA VAL A 101 16.20 6.10 24.92
C VAL A 101 15.45 5.28 23.88
N GLN A 102 15.96 5.20 22.67
CA GLN A 102 15.37 4.40 21.61
C GLN A 102 15.64 2.89 21.75
N CYS A 103 16.65 2.48 22.53
CA CYS A 103 16.93 1.06 22.77
C CYS A 103 15.77 0.38 23.51
N ASP A 104 15.12 1.07 24.45
CA ASP A 104 13.93 0.54 25.14
C ASP A 104 12.76 0.30 24.17
N TYR A 105 12.63 1.14 23.15
CA TYR A 105 11.64 0.94 22.09
C TYR A 105 11.96 -0.27 21.22
N LEU A 106 13.21 -0.55 20.91
CA LEU A 106 13.60 -1.76 20.19
C LEU A 106 13.17 -3.02 20.93
N ASN A 107 13.38 -3.08 22.26
CA ASN A 107 12.95 -4.19 23.09
C ASN A 107 11.42 -4.35 23.06
N LYS A 108 10.67 -3.26 23.18
CA LYS A 108 9.20 -3.28 23.06
C LYS A 108 8.76 -3.76 21.68
N LEU A 109 9.42 -3.32 20.61
CA LEU A 109 9.14 -3.77 19.24
C LEU A 109 9.43 -5.26 19.05
N LYS A 110 10.53 -5.77 19.62
CA LYS A 110 10.87 -7.19 19.60
C LYS A 110 9.77 -8.02 20.26
N ILE A 111 9.38 -7.68 21.49
CA ILE A 111 8.29 -8.35 22.22
C ILE A 111 6.97 -8.28 21.42
N ASN A 112 6.66 -7.13 20.82
CA ASN A 112 5.48 -6.97 19.99
C ASN A 112 5.51 -7.86 18.72
N GLY A 113 6.67 -7.94 18.08
CA GLY A 113 6.87 -8.80 16.93
C GLY A 113 6.73 -10.29 17.26
N GLU A 114 7.31 -10.73 18.37
CA GLU A 114 7.18 -12.11 18.87
C GLU A 114 5.72 -12.47 19.16
N LYS A 115 4.96 -11.56 19.78
CA LYS A 115 3.51 -11.71 19.98
C LYS A 115 2.73 -11.75 18.67
N ASN A 116 3.25 -11.17 17.60
CA ASN A 116 2.73 -11.25 16.23
C ASN A 116 3.28 -12.45 15.45
N SER A 117 3.85 -13.45 16.13
CA SER A 117 4.40 -14.68 15.53
C SER A 117 5.58 -14.44 14.57
N LEU A 118 6.34 -13.36 14.78
CA LEU A 118 7.60 -13.17 14.06
C LEU A 118 8.72 -13.95 14.75
N SER A 119 9.53 -14.65 14.01
CA SER A 119 10.65 -15.44 14.49
C SER A 119 12.00 -14.85 14.07
N GLY A 120 13.08 -15.22 14.77
CA GLY A 120 14.43 -14.76 14.44
C GLY A 120 14.68 -13.27 14.67
N LEU A 121 13.86 -12.59 15.47
CA LEU A 121 14.06 -11.20 15.88
C LEU A 121 15.26 -11.11 16.83
N GLN A 122 16.22 -10.24 16.54
CA GLN A 122 17.44 -10.09 17.31
C GLN A 122 17.75 -8.62 17.57
N ILE A 123 18.05 -8.29 18.84
CA ILE A 123 18.66 -7.00 19.17
C ILE A 123 20.17 -7.15 18.90
N LEU A 124 20.69 -6.27 18.07
CA LEU A 124 22.05 -6.27 17.58
C LEU A 124 22.82 -5.08 18.13
N ASN A 125 24.05 -5.28 18.57
CA ASN A 125 24.98 -4.20 18.86
C ASN A 125 25.51 -3.56 17.56
N LYS A 126 26.29 -2.46 17.69
CA LYS A 126 26.79 -1.70 16.55
C LYS A 126 27.59 -2.55 15.56
N LYS A 127 28.51 -3.40 16.05
CA LYS A 127 29.35 -4.26 15.18
C LYS A 127 28.49 -5.29 14.43
N GLU A 128 27.51 -5.87 15.10
CA GLU A 128 26.63 -6.89 14.51
C GLU A 128 25.74 -6.30 13.42
N PHE A 129 25.05 -5.18 13.65
CA PHE A 129 24.22 -4.60 12.60
C PHE A 129 25.03 -3.99 11.47
N GLN A 130 26.23 -3.49 11.72
CA GLN A 130 27.14 -3.02 10.66
C GLN A 130 27.70 -4.16 9.81
N SER A 131 27.71 -5.40 10.28
CA SER A 131 27.99 -6.55 9.41
C SER A 131 26.90 -6.76 8.34
N ILE A 132 25.66 -6.38 8.65
CA ILE A 132 24.51 -6.45 7.74
C ILE A 132 24.43 -5.19 6.86
N GLU A 133 24.48 -4.01 7.49
CA GLU A 133 24.40 -2.70 6.86
C GLU A 133 25.62 -1.83 7.23
N PRO A 134 26.73 -1.96 6.50
CA PRO A 134 28.01 -1.38 6.90
C PRO A 134 28.03 0.14 7.06
N TYR A 135 27.14 0.84 6.37
CA TYR A 135 27.04 2.30 6.40
C TYR A 135 25.97 2.84 7.35
N ALA A 136 25.21 1.94 8.01
CA ALA A 136 24.27 2.36 9.03
C ALA A 136 25.01 2.76 10.31
N ASP A 137 24.55 3.82 10.97
CA ASP A 137 25.08 4.28 12.25
C ASP A 137 24.00 4.39 13.32
N GLY A 138 24.37 4.10 14.56
CA GLY A 138 23.48 4.09 15.71
C GLY A 138 24.09 3.36 16.90
N VAL A 139 23.31 3.21 17.96
CA VAL A 139 23.71 2.53 19.20
C VAL A 139 23.39 1.04 19.17
N SER A 140 22.19 0.70 18.67
CA SER A 140 21.69 -0.66 18.58
C SER A 140 20.67 -0.78 17.44
N ALA A 141 20.36 -2.00 17.01
CA ALA A 141 19.33 -2.24 16.01
C ALA A 141 18.52 -3.49 16.31
N LEU A 142 17.27 -3.52 15.86
CA LEU A 142 16.44 -4.74 15.81
C LEU A 142 16.48 -5.31 14.40
N TRP A 143 16.98 -6.53 14.26
CA TRP A 143 16.90 -7.30 13.03
C TRP A 143 15.54 -7.96 12.86
N VAL A 144 14.95 -7.85 11.68
CA VAL A 144 13.62 -8.37 11.33
C VAL A 144 13.71 -9.16 10.02
N PRO A 145 14.01 -10.46 10.07
CA PRO A 145 14.30 -11.25 8.87
C PRO A 145 13.10 -11.44 7.94
N GLN A 146 11.86 -11.34 8.43
CA GLN A 146 10.67 -11.57 7.61
C GLN A 146 10.22 -10.37 6.78
N SER A 147 10.92 -9.25 6.84
CA SER A 147 10.67 -8.10 5.94
C SER A 147 11.33 -8.34 4.59
N GLY A 148 10.78 -7.74 3.55
CA GLY A 148 11.33 -7.90 2.21
C GLY A 148 10.80 -6.85 1.25
N ILE A 149 11.06 -7.09 -0.03
CA ILE A 149 10.64 -6.25 -1.15
C ILE A 149 9.99 -7.10 -2.24
N ILE A 150 9.04 -6.50 -2.97
CA ILE A 150 8.31 -7.17 -4.05
C ILE A 150 7.85 -6.16 -5.10
N ASN A 151 7.68 -6.61 -6.32
CA ASN A 151 7.04 -5.83 -7.37
C ASN A 151 5.53 -5.98 -7.32
N TYR A 152 4.83 -5.04 -6.67
CA TYR A 152 3.36 -5.05 -6.57
C TYR A 152 2.65 -4.86 -7.91
N GLU A 153 3.27 -4.23 -8.89
CA GLU A 153 2.72 -4.12 -10.25
C GLU A 153 2.72 -5.50 -10.94
N GLU A 154 3.80 -6.27 -10.82
CA GLU A 154 3.86 -7.65 -11.32
C GLU A 154 2.83 -8.55 -10.61
N VAL A 155 2.68 -8.44 -9.28
CA VAL A 155 1.63 -9.16 -8.52
C VAL A 155 0.26 -8.87 -9.11
N THR A 156 -0.08 -7.59 -9.29
CA THR A 156 -1.39 -7.18 -9.78
C THR A 156 -1.67 -7.69 -11.18
N ASN A 157 -0.68 -7.62 -12.08
CA ASN A 157 -0.80 -8.13 -13.44
C ASN A 157 -0.91 -9.67 -13.47
N SER A 158 -0.21 -10.38 -12.59
CA SER A 158 -0.32 -11.83 -12.44
C SER A 158 -1.71 -12.24 -11.96
N LEU A 159 -2.24 -11.58 -10.93
CA LEU A 159 -3.61 -11.80 -10.45
C LEU A 159 -4.63 -11.64 -11.59
N ALA A 160 -4.48 -10.60 -12.40
CA ALA A 160 -5.35 -10.33 -13.54
C ALA A 160 -5.31 -11.46 -14.56
N LYS A 161 -4.13 -11.97 -14.91
CA LYS A 161 -3.96 -13.12 -15.82
C LYS A 161 -4.61 -14.36 -15.26
N ASN A 162 -4.39 -14.65 -13.97
CA ASN A 162 -4.93 -15.85 -13.32
C ASN A 162 -6.46 -15.84 -13.24
N ILE A 163 -7.10 -14.69 -12.98
CA ILE A 163 -8.56 -14.57 -13.01
C ILE A 163 -9.11 -15.03 -14.36
N VAL A 164 -8.56 -14.51 -15.46
CA VAL A 164 -9.04 -14.83 -16.82
C VAL A 164 -8.65 -16.26 -17.23
N SER A 165 -7.55 -16.81 -16.71
CA SER A 165 -7.17 -18.20 -17.01
C SER A 165 -8.13 -19.21 -16.38
N VAL A 166 -8.63 -18.95 -15.17
CA VAL A 166 -9.62 -19.79 -14.48
C VAL A 166 -10.98 -19.74 -15.19
N ASN A 167 -11.43 -18.55 -15.58
CA ASN A 167 -12.68 -18.41 -16.31
C ASN A 167 -12.55 -17.40 -17.46
N LYS A 168 -12.53 -17.89 -18.71
CA LYS A 168 -12.44 -17.09 -19.92
C LYS A 168 -13.60 -16.10 -20.13
N LYS A 169 -14.72 -16.28 -19.41
CA LYS A 169 -15.87 -15.37 -19.43
C LYS A 169 -15.68 -14.17 -18.51
N SER A 170 -14.73 -14.22 -17.57
CA SER A 170 -14.33 -13.08 -16.75
C SER A 170 -13.51 -12.09 -17.58
N LYS A 171 -13.67 -10.79 -17.30
CA LYS A 171 -13.02 -9.72 -18.06
C LYS A 171 -12.41 -8.67 -17.15
N ILE A 172 -11.29 -8.13 -17.59
CA ILE A 172 -10.62 -6.99 -16.97
C ILE A 172 -10.54 -5.88 -18.01
N LEU A 173 -11.25 -4.79 -17.76
CA LEU A 173 -11.37 -3.68 -18.70
C LEU A 173 -10.63 -2.46 -18.14
N THR A 174 -9.55 -2.08 -18.82
CA THR A 174 -8.86 -0.80 -18.62
C THR A 174 -9.49 0.30 -19.48
N LYS A 175 -9.16 1.58 -19.20
CA LYS A 175 -9.81 2.75 -19.80
C LYS A 175 -11.34 2.71 -19.65
N CYS A 176 -11.83 2.04 -18.62
CA CYS A 176 -13.25 1.84 -18.36
C CYS A 176 -13.60 2.47 -17.00
N LYS A 177 -14.07 3.71 -17.06
CA LYS A 177 -14.43 4.50 -15.88
C LYS A 177 -15.91 4.31 -15.55
N LEU A 178 -16.20 3.90 -14.31
CA LEU A 178 -17.56 3.95 -13.78
C LEU A 178 -17.99 5.43 -13.67
N LEU A 179 -19.12 5.77 -14.28
CA LEU A 179 -19.71 7.11 -14.26
C LEU A 179 -20.85 7.20 -13.25
N ASN A 180 -21.69 6.15 -13.25
CA ASN A 180 -22.82 6.03 -12.35
C ASN A 180 -23.19 4.55 -12.20
N TYR A 181 -23.97 4.20 -11.17
CA TYR A 181 -24.56 2.89 -11.03
C TYR A 181 -25.91 2.97 -10.34
N SER A 182 -26.83 2.12 -10.74
CA SER A 182 -28.17 2.01 -10.19
C SER A 182 -28.76 0.63 -10.50
N ASN A 183 -29.41 0.02 -9.53
CA ASN A 183 -30.13 -1.26 -9.73
C ASN A 183 -29.28 -2.31 -10.47
N GLN A 184 -28.05 -2.57 -9.98
CA GLN A 184 -27.12 -3.54 -10.58
C GLN A 184 -26.59 -3.15 -11.99
N ASN A 185 -26.96 -1.99 -12.53
CA ASN A 185 -26.45 -1.45 -13.79
C ASN A 185 -25.27 -0.51 -13.54
N LEU A 186 -24.12 -0.80 -14.16
CA LEU A 186 -22.91 0.02 -14.11
C LEU A 186 -22.82 0.81 -15.40
N GLN A 187 -23.04 2.10 -15.35
CA GLN A 187 -22.88 3.02 -16.47
C GLN A 187 -21.42 3.45 -16.58
N THR A 188 -20.80 3.16 -17.70
CA THR A 188 -19.38 3.49 -17.91
C THR A 188 -19.18 4.29 -19.20
N ASN A 189 -17.99 4.86 -19.35
CA ASN A 189 -17.59 5.51 -20.61
C ASN A 189 -17.41 4.52 -21.80
N ARG A 190 -17.59 3.22 -21.56
CA ARG A 190 -17.49 2.16 -22.58
C ARG A 190 -18.78 1.35 -22.77
N GLY A 191 -19.91 1.91 -22.32
CA GLY A 191 -21.22 1.26 -22.32
C GLY A 191 -21.59 0.73 -20.93
N ASP A 192 -22.75 0.09 -20.87
CA ASP A 192 -23.37 -0.35 -19.65
C ASP A 192 -23.12 -1.85 -19.42
N PHE A 193 -22.89 -2.20 -18.15
CA PHE A 193 -22.71 -3.58 -17.69
C PHE A 193 -23.71 -3.87 -16.59
N PHE A 194 -24.23 -5.09 -16.56
CA PHE A 194 -25.09 -5.55 -15.48
C PHE A 194 -24.34 -6.52 -14.57
N SER A 195 -24.49 -6.37 -13.26
CA SER A 195 -23.84 -7.24 -12.29
C SER A 195 -24.74 -7.50 -11.07
N LYS A 196 -24.82 -8.77 -10.64
CA LYS A 196 -25.59 -9.15 -9.46
C LYS A 196 -25.03 -8.51 -8.19
N HIS A 197 -23.71 -8.43 -8.10
CA HIS A 197 -22.98 -7.86 -6.96
C HIS A 197 -21.90 -6.89 -7.43
N ILE A 198 -21.74 -5.78 -6.75
CA ILE A 198 -20.73 -4.76 -7.04
C ILE A 198 -19.84 -4.59 -5.80
N ILE A 199 -18.52 -4.63 -6.01
CA ILE A 199 -17.53 -4.40 -4.96
C ILE A 199 -16.69 -3.19 -5.34
N PHE A 200 -16.69 -2.16 -4.52
CA PHE A 200 -15.92 -0.96 -4.75
C PHE A 200 -14.52 -1.06 -4.11
N CYS A 201 -13.50 -1.00 -4.95
CA CYS A 201 -12.08 -0.99 -4.58
C CYS A 201 -11.40 0.27 -5.15
N GLY A 202 -12.05 1.43 -5.02
CA GLY A 202 -11.70 2.67 -5.71
C GLY A 202 -10.48 3.44 -5.15
N GLY A 203 -9.71 2.85 -4.21
CA GLY A 203 -8.54 3.50 -3.64
C GLY A 203 -8.87 4.87 -3.04
N LEU A 204 -8.24 5.94 -3.50
CA LEU A 204 -8.47 7.31 -3.02
C LEU A 204 -9.90 7.84 -3.32
N PHE A 205 -10.69 7.15 -4.12
CA PHE A 205 -12.08 7.51 -4.41
C PHE A 205 -13.11 6.66 -3.66
N SER A 206 -12.69 5.79 -2.74
CA SER A 206 -13.60 4.87 -2.05
C SER A 206 -14.65 5.59 -1.20
N ASP A 207 -14.35 6.74 -0.59
CA ASP A 207 -15.32 7.55 0.14
C ASP A 207 -16.39 8.14 -0.80
N ARG A 208 -16.03 8.57 -2.01
CA ARG A 208 -16.99 9.08 -3.00
C ARG A 208 -17.90 7.97 -3.54
N LEU A 209 -17.38 6.77 -3.68
CA LEU A 209 -18.18 5.60 -4.05
C LEU A 209 -19.09 5.16 -2.91
N ALA A 210 -18.61 5.18 -1.66
CA ALA A 210 -19.41 4.87 -0.49
C ALA A 210 -20.53 5.89 -0.25
N SER A 211 -20.28 7.19 -0.49
CA SER A 211 -21.27 8.25 -0.28
C SER A 211 -22.46 8.18 -1.24
N SER A 212 -22.38 7.42 -2.32
CA SER A 212 -23.52 7.17 -3.20
C SER A 212 -24.51 6.15 -2.62
N GLU A 213 -24.07 5.31 -1.68
CA GLU A 213 -24.92 4.33 -0.99
C GLU A 213 -25.34 4.79 0.42
N VAL A 214 -24.47 5.49 1.10
CA VAL A 214 -24.68 5.93 2.49
C VAL A 214 -25.08 7.39 2.51
N LYS A 215 -26.29 7.70 2.99
CA LYS A 215 -26.84 9.07 3.01
C LYS A 215 -26.02 10.08 3.85
N SER A 216 -25.29 9.59 4.84
CA SER A 216 -24.46 10.40 5.72
C SER A 216 -23.15 9.64 6.01
N LEU A 217 -22.06 10.08 5.38
CA LEU A 217 -20.74 9.52 5.58
C LEU A 217 -19.87 10.51 6.34
N ASP A 218 -19.56 10.21 7.62
CA ASP A 218 -18.78 11.08 8.51
C ASP A 218 -17.26 11.01 8.29
N LEU A 219 -16.83 10.42 7.19
CA LEU A 219 -15.44 10.26 6.85
C LEU A 219 -15.13 10.74 5.44
N GLN A 220 -13.90 11.17 5.24
CA GLN A 220 -13.38 11.60 3.95
C GLN A 220 -11.94 11.13 3.78
N ILE A 221 -11.60 10.71 2.56
CA ILE A 221 -10.22 10.43 2.19
C ILE A 221 -9.56 11.74 1.75
N VAL A 222 -8.43 12.06 2.38
CA VAL A 222 -7.61 13.23 2.08
C VAL A 222 -6.26 12.77 1.60
N GLY A 223 -5.79 13.31 0.47
CA GLY A 223 -4.55 12.91 -0.16
C GLY A 223 -3.33 13.52 0.53
N PHE A 224 -2.38 12.68 0.91
CA PHE A 224 -1.02 13.07 1.26
C PHE A 224 -0.06 12.33 0.33
N ARG A 225 0.95 13.03 -0.15
CA ARG A 225 2.01 12.47 -0.99
C ARG A 225 3.27 12.29 -0.15
N GLY A 226 3.91 11.13 -0.30
CA GLY A 226 5.28 10.91 0.13
C GLY A 226 6.25 11.28 -0.98
N ASP A 227 7.11 12.26 -0.73
CA ASP A 227 8.20 12.55 -1.65
C ASP A 227 9.44 11.79 -1.19
N TYR A 228 10.16 11.20 -2.15
CA TYR A 228 11.34 10.39 -1.90
C TYR A 228 12.53 10.96 -2.66
N PHE A 229 13.70 10.87 -2.06
CA PHE A 229 14.97 11.02 -2.75
C PHE A 229 15.45 9.65 -3.23
N LYS A 230 16.01 9.62 -4.43
CA LYS A 230 16.67 8.44 -4.98
C LYS A 230 18.17 8.62 -4.86
N LEU A 231 18.86 7.63 -4.29
CA LEU A 231 20.31 7.67 -4.21
C LEU A 231 20.95 7.59 -5.61
N LYS A 232 22.03 8.36 -5.80
CA LYS A 232 22.85 8.25 -7.00
C LYS A 232 23.44 6.85 -7.14
N ASN A 233 23.71 6.40 -8.36
CA ASN A 233 24.28 5.08 -8.62
C ASN A 233 25.57 4.81 -7.83
N SER A 234 26.43 5.83 -7.64
CA SER A 234 27.64 5.74 -6.83
C SER A 234 27.42 5.48 -5.35
N ALA A 235 26.21 5.74 -4.82
CA ALA A 235 25.86 5.59 -3.40
C ALA A 235 24.93 4.38 -3.12
N LYS A 236 24.44 3.68 -4.14
CA LYS A 236 23.50 2.57 -3.94
C LYS A 236 24.08 1.43 -3.10
N HIS A 237 25.40 1.20 -3.16
CA HIS A 237 26.08 0.18 -2.38
C HIS A 237 26.03 0.41 -0.87
N MET A 238 25.63 1.62 -0.43
CA MET A 238 25.55 1.96 1.00
C MET A 238 24.33 1.35 1.70
N VAL A 239 23.34 0.84 0.95
CA VAL A 239 22.11 0.24 1.50
C VAL A 239 21.90 -1.12 0.86
N LYS A 240 21.98 -2.18 1.66
CA LYS A 240 21.84 -3.56 1.20
C LYS A 240 20.41 -4.10 1.33
N ASN A 241 19.71 -3.70 2.37
CA ASN A 241 18.37 -4.19 2.72
C ASN A 241 17.42 -3.01 3.00
N LEU A 242 16.71 -3.05 4.11
CA LEU A 242 15.79 -2.01 4.56
C LEU A 242 16.30 -1.41 5.88
N ILE A 243 16.50 -0.09 5.93
CA ILE A 243 16.99 0.62 7.12
C ILE A 243 15.92 1.59 7.59
N TYR A 244 15.36 1.34 8.76
CA TYR A 244 14.28 2.12 9.35
C TYR A 244 14.70 2.73 10.68
N PRO A 245 14.26 3.95 11.02
CA PRO A 245 14.42 4.47 12.38
C PRO A 245 13.44 3.83 13.33
N VAL A 246 13.71 3.95 14.63
CA VAL A 246 12.71 3.69 15.67
C VAL A 246 11.54 4.66 15.47
N PRO A 247 10.28 4.17 15.39
CA PRO A 247 9.12 5.03 15.22
C PRO A 247 8.99 6.04 16.37
N ASN A 248 8.70 7.28 16.04
CA ASN A 248 8.37 8.28 17.05
C ASN A 248 6.86 8.16 17.40
N PRO A 249 6.49 7.79 18.66
CA PRO A 249 5.10 7.58 19.02
C PRO A 249 4.23 8.85 18.98
N LYS A 250 4.86 10.03 18.93
CA LYS A 250 4.17 11.32 18.84
C LYS A 250 3.70 11.66 17.40
N PHE A 251 4.20 10.95 16.40
CA PHE A 251 3.88 11.23 14.99
C PHE A 251 3.19 10.04 14.34
N PRO A 252 2.11 10.26 13.57
CA PRO A 252 1.37 9.21 12.89
C PRO A 252 2.10 8.64 11.67
N PHE A 253 3.20 9.26 11.24
CA PHE A 253 3.97 8.87 10.06
C PHE A 253 5.27 8.18 10.46
N LEU A 254 5.71 7.23 9.62
CA LEU A 254 7.04 6.63 9.75
C LEU A 254 8.09 7.70 9.45
N GLY A 255 9.16 7.73 10.23
CA GLY A 255 10.31 8.57 9.94
C GLY A 255 10.98 8.19 8.62
N VAL A 256 11.79 9.10 8.09
CA VAL A 256 12.58 8.87 6.86
C VAL A 256 13.39 7.59 7.01
N HIS A 257 13.30 6.74 6.00
CA HIS A 257 13.95 5.44 5.97
C HIS A 257 14.55 5.15 4.59
N PHE A 258 15.47 4.22 4.52
CA PHE A 258 16.04 3.75 3.26
C PHE A 258 15.38 2.44 2.85
N THR A 259 14.98 2.38 1.60
CA THR A 259 14.37 1.20 1.00
C THR A 259 15.11 0.80 -0.26
N ARG A 260 15.66 -0.40 -0.26
CA ARG A 260 16.11 -1.04 -1.49
C ARG A 260 14.88 -1.49 -2.28
N MET A 261 14.77 -1.01 -3.51
CA MET A 261 13.70 -1.38 -4.43
C MET A 261 14.07 -2.65 -5.20
N ILE A 262 13.06 -3.34 -5.71
CA ILE A 262 13.27 -4.60 -6.47
C ILE A 262 14.09 -4.39 -7.76
N ASN A 263 14.08 -3.20 -8.32
CA ASN A 263 14.90 -2.82 -9.48
C ASN A 263 16.33 -2.39 -9.12
N GLY A 264 16.73 -2.51 -7.86
CA GLY A 264 18.06 -2.12 -7.36
C GLY A 264 18.23 -0.62 -7.08
N ASP A 265 17.20 0.19 -7.22
CA ASP A 265 17.23 1.56 -6.74
C ASP A 265 17.13 1.63 -5.22
N ILE A 266 17.66 2.70 -4.65
CA ILE A 266 17.54 2.99 -3.23
C ILE A 266 16.78 4.30 -3.07
N GLU A 267 15.65 4.22 -2.37
CA GLU A 267 14.84 5.38 -2.02
C GLU A 267 15.04 5.77 -0.56
N CYS A 268 15.08 7.09 -0.31
CA CYS A 268 15.15 7.69 1.01
C CYS A 268 13.94 8.59 1.21
N GLY A 269 13.12 8.32 2.19
CA GLY A 269 11.85 9.01 2.46
C GLY A 269 10.91 8.12 3.28
N PRO A 270 9.59 8.43 3.24
CA PRO A 270 8.97 9.63 2.68
C PRO A 270 8.92 10.80 3.65
N ASN A 271 8.59 11.98 3.13
CA ASN A 271 7.91 13.03 3.88
C ASN A 271 6.38 12.87 3.73
N ALA A 272 5.58 13.76 4.31
CA ALA A 272 4.13 13.71 4.24
C ALA A 272 3.54 15.07 3.81
N VAL A 273 3.41 15.27 2.49
CA VAL A 273 2.95 16.53 1.91
C VAL A 273 1.48 16.46 1.53
N PHE A 274 0.68 17.41 2.01
CA PHE A 274 -0.71 17.54 1.59
C PHE A 274 -0.80 17.79 0.08
N THR A 275 -1.77 17.15 -0.60
CA THR A 275 -1.98 17.32 -2.03
C THR A 275 -3.26 18.06 -2.34
N PHE A 276 -3.21 19.02 -3.27
CA PHE A 276 -4.35 19.78 -3.77
C PHE A 276 -5.15 19.03 -4.85
N LYS A 277 -4.87 17.75 -5.01
CA LYS A 277 -5.59 16.82 -5.88
C LYS A 277 -5.51 15.42 -5.28
N ARG A 278 -6.59 14.65 -5.28
CA ARG A 278 -6.61 13.30 -4.67
C ARG A 278 -5.53 12.38 -5.23
N GLU A 279 -5.37 12.36 -6.53
CA GLU A 279 -4.31 11.65 -7.22
C GLU A 279 -3.22 12.61 -7.66
N GLY A 280 -2.72 13.42 -6.72
CA GLY A 280 -1.65 14.41 -6.95
C GLY A 280 -0.27 13.79 -6.71
N TYR A 281 0.50 13.59 -7.77
CA TYR A 281 1.84 13.01 -7.74
C TYR A 281 2.94 14.01 -8.03
N LYS A 282 2.58 15.21 -8.48
CA LYS A 282 3.51 16.34 -8.73
C LYS A 282 3.19 17.50 -7.79
N LYS A 283 4.17 18.32 -7.50
CA LYS A 283 3.99 19.53 -6.67
C LYS A 283 2.98 20.53 -7.29
N THR A 284 2.85 20.50 -8.61
CA THR A 284 1.96 21.38 -9.39
C THR A 284 0.57 20.79 -9.63
N ASP A 285 0.30 19.54 -9.17
CA ASP A 285 -1.01 18.92 -9.36
C ASP A 285 -2.06 19.63 -8.51
N PHE A 286 -3.10 20.15 -9.16
CA PHE A 286 -4.19 20.88 -8.54
C PHE A 286 -5.55 20.43 -9.07
N ASN A 287 -6.55 20.37 -8.20
CA ASN A 287 -7.96 20.20 -8.56
C ASN A 287 -8.83 20.95 -7.56
N LEU A 288 -9.59 21.94 -8.03
CA LEU A 288 -10.37 22.82 -7.18
C LEU A 288 -11.40 22.05 -6.33
N LYS A 289 -12.12 21.09 -6.93
CA LYS A 289 -13.13 20.29 -6.22
C LYS A 289 -12.50 19.44 -5.11
N ASP A 290 -11.38 18.78 -5.39
CA ASP A 290 -10.67 17.96 -4.40
C ASP A 290 -10.13 18.82 -3.26
N THR A 291 -9.56 19.98 -3.59
CA THR A 291 -9.02 20.95 -2.63
C THR A 291 -10.12 21.50 -1.71
N LEU A 292 -11.21 22.00 -2.28
CA LEU A 292 -12.32 22.54 -1.48
C LEU A 292 -12.94 21.47 -0.59
N GLN A 293 -13.14 20.26 -1.09
CA GLN A 293 -13.65 19.16 -0.27
C GLN A 293 -12.69 18.80 0.87
N ALA A 294 -11.40 18.74 0.62
CA ALA A 294 -10.42 18.42 1.66
C ALA A 294 -10.37 19.51 2.74
N LEU A 295 -10.33 20.79 2.37
CA LEU A 295 -10.23 21.92 3.31
C LEU A 295 -11.54 22.22 4.05
N SER A 296 -12.70 21.94 3.46
CA SER A 296 -14.01 22.10 4.13
C SER A 296 -14.27 21.02 5.19
N PHE A 297 -13.58 19.87 5.11
CA PHE A 297 -13.77 18.79 6.05
C PHE A 297 -13.19 19.12 7.44
N SER A 298 -14.02 18.98 8.49
CA SER A 298 -13.64 19.35 9.86
C SER A 298 -12.41 18.60 10.38
N GLY A 299 -12.27 17.32 10.01
CA GLY A 299 -11.11 16.50 10.36
C GLY A 299 -9.81 17.02 9.79
N THR A 300 -9.81 17.48 8.53
CA THR A 300 -8.62 18.09 7.88
C THR A 300 -8.23 19.40 8.57
N ARG A 301 -9.22 20.25 8.86
CA ARG A 301 -8.97 21.52 9.57
C ARG A 301 -8.35 21.29 10.95
N LYS A 302 -8.90 20.34 11.73
CA LYS A 302 -8.32 19.96 13.04
C LYS A 302 -6.90 19.44 12.91
N LEU A 303 -6.64 18.58 11.90
CA LEU A 303 -5.30 18.05 11.63
C LEU A 303 -4.31 19.19 11.36
N PHE A 304 -4.67 20.15 10.52
CA PHE A 304 -3.81 21.29 10.18
C PHE A 304 -3.57 22.23 11.34
N ILE A 305 -4.61 22.59 12.10
CA ILE A 305 -4.48 23.44 13.28
C ILE A 305 -3.54 22.81 14.31
N ASN A 306 -3.68 21.51 14.55
CA ASN A 306 -2.87 20.81 15.55
C ASN A 306 -1.42 20.53 15.11
N ASN A 307 -1.15 20.51 13.80
CA ASN A 307 0.15 20.07 13.24
C ASN A 307 0.76 21.08 12.24
N TRP A 308 0.33 22.34 12.23
CA TRP A 308 0.77 23.30 11.22
C TRP A 308 2.29 23.52 11.15
N LYS A 309 2.96 23.55 12.32
CA LYS A 309 4.43 23.68 12.39
C LYS A 309 5.14 22.50 11.73
N PHE A 310 4.63 21.28 12.00
CA PHE A 310 5.14 20.07 11.36
C PHE A 310 4.92 20.10 9.86
N GLY A 311 3.70 20.46 9.42
CA GLY A 311 3.36 20.53 8.00
C GLY A 311 4.23 21.52 7.21
N LEU A 312 4.65 22.64 7.81
CA LEU A 312 5.57 23.59 7.19
C LEU A 312 6.99 23.03 7.01
N ASN A 313 7.44 22.18 7.94
CA ASN A 313 8.76 21.55 7.85
C ASN A 313 8.83 20.43 6.80
N GLU A 314 7.69 19.90 6.39
CA GLU A 314 7.59 18.84 5.37
C GLU A 314 7.60 19.38 3.91
N TYR A 315 7.39 20.70 3.73
CA TYR A 315 7.40 21.38 2.44
C TYR A 315 8.81 21.83 2.03
#